data_20000032a6ff7d98860a796596c21b78
#
_entry.id   20000032a6ff7d98860a796596c21b78
#
_cell.length_a   1.000
_cell.length_b   1.000
_cell.length_c   1.000
_cell.angle_alpha   90.00
_cell.angle_beta   90.00
_cell.angle_gamma   90.00
#
_symmetry.space_group_name_H-M   'P 1'
#
loop_
_entity.id
_entity.type
_entity.pdbx_description
1 polymer ?
#
loop_
_entity_poly.entity_id
_entity_poly.type
_entity_poly.pdbx_seq_one_letter_code
_entity_poly.pdbx_strand_id
1 'polypeptide(L)'
;MNKKIQNNNLNYLSDSYNKASKDFFDNDDFIISQIQSSIGLFTEESLNKGIPKPKKLEVYALLSGISFENKIQKRLLDIQNEINALIPEKLKYFVKPENLGLEHCVFKWPNEKWNSKKEKQVNNLLNIYPFESFKLEIIGIQIHSDGCVIAKGYDKALQMKKIRGFFKNNLDFFPEKQSNWSHIPLGRILEPIGEKKYSLLKNYIIKKQNLKIASTTIKDFKFIFEKRWYMEDRSLIRIVEV
;
A
#
# COMPACT_ATOMS: atom_id res chain seq x y z
N MET A 1 11.75 21.62 -12.57
CA MET A 1 10.36 21.19 -12.87
C MET A 1 9.39 22.33 -12.56
N ASN A 2 8.49 22.69 -13.48
CA ASN A 2 7.63 23.87 -13.37
C ASN A 2 6.60 23.72 -12.24
N LYS A 3 6.43 24.74 -11.37
CA LYS A 3 5.47 24.75 -10.24
C LYS A 3 4.03 24.39 -10.67
N LYS A 4 3.61 24.80 -11.87
CA LYS A 4 2.27 24.50 -12.42
C LYS A 4 2.08 22.99 -12.67
N ILE A 5 3.11 22.31 -13.18
CA ILE A 5 3.09 20.85 -13.42
C ILE A 5 3.03 20.10 -12.08
N GLN A 6 3.79 20.53 -11.07
CA GLN A 6 3.76 19.91 -9.75
C GLN A 6 2.39 20.03 -9.06
N ASN A 7 1.72 21.17 -9.20
CA ASN A 7 0.38 21.36 -8.65
C ASN A 7 -0.67 20.46 -9.34
N ASN A 8 -0.60 20.32 -10.66
CA ASN A 8 -1.48 19.40 -11.40
C ASN A 8 -1.28 17.94 -10.98
N ASN A 9 -0.03 17.52 -10.74
CA ASN A 9 0.28 16.17 -10.28
C ASN A 9 -0.25 15.90 -8.86
N LEU A 10 -0.18 16.90 -7.97
CA LEU A 10 -0.76 16.80 -6.63
C LEU A 10 -2.27 16.69 -6.65
N ASN A 11 -2.94 17.46 -7.51
CA ASN A 11 -4.40 17.38 -7.68
C ASN A 11 -4.80 15.99 -8.19
N TYR A 12 -4.12 15.45 -9.19
CA TYR A 12 -4.38 14.11 -9.70
C TYR A 12 -4.29 13.03 -8.60
N LEU A 13 -3.25 13.08 -7.74
CA LEU A 13 -3.09 12.13 -6.64
C LEU A 13 -4.17 12.32 -5.57
N SER A 14 -4.49 13.57 -5.22
CA SER A 14 -5.55 13.90 -4.24
C SER A 14 -6.92 13.42 -4.70
N ASP A 15 -7.27 13.64 -5.97
CA ASP A 15 -8.54 13.20 -6.55
C ASP A 15 -8.66 11.67 -6.55
N SER A 16 -7.54 10.98 -6.84
CA SER A 16 -7.49 9.51 -6.79
C SER A 16 -7.73 8.98 -5.38
N TYR A 17 -7.14 9.62 -4.36
CA TYR A 17 -7.38 9.26 -2.95
C TYR A 17 -8.81 9.57 -2.53
N ASN A 18 -9.34 10.75 -2.86
CA ASN A 18 -10.69 11.16 -2.50
C ASN A 18 -11.75 10.20 -3.08
N LYS A 19 -11.56 9.80 -4.34
CA LYS A 19 -12.45 8.82 -4.98
C LYS A 19 -12.44 7.48 -4.26
N ALA A 20 -11.28 7.00 -3.83
CA ALA A 20 -11.14 5.70 -3.17
C ALA A 20 -11.70 5.67 -1.73
N SER A 21 -11.77 6.82 -1.04
CA SER A 21 -12.31 6.89 0.33
C SER A 21 -13.79 7.26 0.39
N LYS A 22 -14.43 7.56 -0.74
CA LYS A 22 -15.81 8.05 -0.75
C LYS A 22 -16.75 7.14 0.01
N ASP A 23 -16.76 5.85 -0.32
CA ASP A 23 -17.67 4.89 0.29
C ASP A 23 -17.45 4.73 1.80
N PHE A 24 -16.22 4.91 2.31
CA PHE A 24 -15.97 4.94 3.75
C PHE A 24 -16.66 6.10 4.43
N PHE A 25 -16.70 7.27 3.80
CA PHE A 25 -17.37 8.45 4.38
C PHE A 25 -18.89 8.42 4.23
N ASP A 26 -19.41 7.74 3.21
CA ASP A 26 -20.84 7.66 2.90
C ASP A 26 -21.59 6.61 3.76
N ASN A 27 -20.89 5.70 4.45
CA ASN A 27 -21.48 4.66 5.30
C ASN A 27 -21.33 5.00 6.80
N ASP A 28 -22.11 4.32 7.66
CA ASP A 28 -22.07 4.48 9.11
C ASP A 28 -21.41 3.29 9.83
N ASP A 29 -21.04 2.25 9.10
CA ASP A 29 -20.19 1.13 9.55
C ASP A 29 -19.58 0.40 8.35
N PHE A 30 -18.62 -0.51 8.60
CA PHE A 30 -18.14 -1.45 7.60
C PHE A 30 -19.21 -2.48 7.29
N ILE A 31 -19.50 -2.66 6.00
CA ILE A 31 -20.44 -3.67 5.50
C ILE A 31 -19.65 -4.95 5.19
N ILE A 32 -20.10 -6.09 5.73
CA ILE A 32 -19.40 -7.38 5.57
C ILE A 32 -19.09 -7.70 4.11
N SER A 33 -20.03 -7.47 3.18
CA SER A 33 -19.79 -7.71 1.76
C SER A 33 -18.68 -6.83 1.16
N GLN A 34 -18.45 -5.63 1.69
CA GLN A 34 -17.38 -4.73 1.25
C GLN A 34 -16.02 -5.14 1.82
N ILE A 35 -15.95 -5.61 3.07
CA ILE A 35 -14.69 -6.05 3.71
C ILE A 35 -14.34 -7.52 3.41
N GLN A 36 -15.20 -8.26 2.70
CA GLN A 36 -14.99 -9.67 2.39
C GLN A 36 -13.69 -9.94 1.64
N SER A 37 -13.29 -9.04 0.73
CA SER A 37 -12.00 -9.15 0.02
C SER A 37 -10.81 -9.03 0.97
N SER A 38 -10.92 -8.19 2.00
CA SER A 38 -9.91 -8.03 3.05
C SER A 38 -9.84 -9.27 3.96
N ILE A 39 -10.99 -9.79 4.40
CA ILE A 39 -11.10 -11.02 5.18
C ILE A 39 -10.43 -12.17 4.40
N GLY A 40 -10.67 -12.25 3.10
CA GLY A 40 -10.11 -13.26 2.21
C GLY A 40 -8.57 -13.32 2.15
N LEU A 41 -7.87 -12.28 2.61
CA LEU A 41 -6.41 -12.24 2.66
C LEU A 41 -5.81 -12.99 3.86
N PHE A 42 -6.64 -13.42 4.81
CA PHE A 42 -6.21 -14.06 6.06
C PHE A 42 -6.68 -15.51 6.14
N THR A 43 -5.97 -16.34 6.93
CA THR A 43 -6.37 -17.73 7.13
C THR A 43 -7.59 -17.81 8.06
N GLU A 44 -8.54 -18.66 7.71
CA GLU A 44 -9.79 -18.82 8.49
C GLU A 44 -9.51 -19.20 9.95
N GLU A 45 -8.59 -20.13 10.19
CA GLU A 45 -8.16 -20.52 11.55
C GLU A 45 -7.70 -19.32 12.38
N SER A 46 -6.94 -18.39 11.77
CA SER A 46 -6.41 -17.22 12.48
C SER A 46 -7.49 -16.17 12.77
N LEU A 47 -8.45 -16.03 11.88
CA LEU A 47 -9.60 -15.15 12.06
C LEU A 47 -10.47 -15.65 13.21
N ASN A 48 -10.76 -16.94 13.25
CA ASN A 48 -11.54 -17.57 14.33
C ASN A 48 -10.87 -17.47 15.70
N LYS A 49 -9.52 -17.41 15.74
CA LYS A 49 -8.73 -17.18 16.96
C LYS A 49 -8.61 -15.71 17.35
N GLY A 50 -9.14 -14.78 16.56
CA GLY A 50 -9.01 -13.34 16.80
C GLY A 50 -7.60 -12.78 16.57
N ILE A 51 -6.69 -13.54 15.96
CA ILE A 51 -5.30 -13.16 15.67
C ILE A 51 -5.03 -13.35 14.17
N PRO A 52 -5.45 -12.39 13.30
CA PRO A 52 -5.37 -12.54 11.86
C PRO A 52 -3.96 -12.81 11.37
N LYS A 53 -3.78 -13.87 10.60
CA LYS A 53 -2.52 -14.24 9.96
C LYS A 53 -2.68 -14.21 8.44
N PRO A 54 -1.91 -13.39 7.72
CA PRO A 54 -1.98 -13.32 6.28
C PRO A 54 -1.77 -14.68 5.60
N LYS A 55 -2.51 -14.95 4.52
CA LYS A 55 -2.38 -16.18 3.74
C LYS A 55 -1.05 -16.25 3.01
N LYS A 56 -0.56 -17.48 2.80
CA LYS A 56 0.49 -17.74 1.83
C LYS A 56 -0.01 -17.39 0.43
N LEU A 57 0.88 -16.90 -0.40
CA LEU A 57 0.60 -16.50 -1.78
C LEU A 57 1.91 -16.47 -2.57
N GLU A 58 1.79 -16.14 -3.84
CA GLU A 58 2.94 -15.92 -4.71
C GLU A 58 2.71 -14.64 -5.53
N VAL A 59 3.36 -13.55 -5.12
CA VAL A 59 3.36 -12.27 -5.85
C VAL A 59 4.79 -11.89 -6.21
N TYR A 60 4.99 -11.37 -7.41
CA TYR A 60 6.25 -10.76 -7.82
C TYR A 60 6.01 -9.26 -7.99
N ALA A 61 6.77 -8.45 -7.29
CA ALA A 61 6.56 -7.01 -7.25
C ALA A 61 7.86 -6.22 -7.15
N LEU A 62 7.80 -4.98 -7.59
CA LEU A 62 8.84 -3.97 -7.39
C LEU A 62 8.41 -3.04 -6.26
N LEU A 63 9.24 -2.94 -5.24
CA LEU A 63 8.96 -2.20 -4.01
C LEU A 63 10.10 -1.26 -3.65
N SER A 64 9.78 -0.27 -2.82
CA SER A 64 10.75 0.55 -2.09
C SER A 64 10.31 0.76 -0.65
N GLY A 65 11.21 1.28 0.18
CA GLY A 65 10.88 1.67 1.56
C GLY A 65 10.62 0.51 2.50
N ILE A 66 10.82 -0.75 2.07
CA ILE A 66 10.88 -1.86 3.03
C ILE A 66 12.05 -1.57 3.96
N SER A 67 11.74 -1.45 5.26
CA SER A 67 12.66 -0.93 6.26
C SER A 67 12.93 0.58 6.07
N PHE A 68 11.84 1.39 6.01
CA PHE A 68 11.95 2.84 6.17
C PHE A 68 12.83 3.21 7.37
N GLU A 69 13.43 4.39 7.35
CA GLU A 69 14.14 4.93 8.51
C GLU A 69 13.31 4.82 9.80
N ASN A 70 13.93 4.49 10.92
CA ASN A 70 13.26 4.26 12.21
C ASN A 70 12.29 5.39 12.60
N LYS A 71 12.61 6.63 12.27
CA LYS A 71 11.74 7.79 12.52
C LYS A 71 10.43 7.73 11.77
N ILE A 72 10.44 7.23 10.54
CA ILE A 72 9.24 7.07 9.71
C ILE A 72 8.44 5.89 10.23
N GLN A 73 9.09 4.75 10.45
CA GLN A 73 8.45 3.55 11.02
C GLN A 73 7.73 3.88 12.32
N LYS A 74 8.39 4.60 13.24
CA LYS A 74 7.80 5.00 14.52
C LYS A 74 6.53 5.82 14.33
N ARG A 75 6.54 6.82 13.43
CA ARG A 75 5.36 7.65 13.16
C ARG A 75 4.19 6.85 12.58
N LEU A 76 4.47 5.90 11.69
CA LEU A 76 3.45 5.02 11.12
C LEU A 76 2.90 4.07 12.18
N LEU A 77 3.76 3.55 13.06
CA LEU A 77 3.36 2.74 14.22
C LEU A 77 2.51 3.52 15.21
N ASP A 78 2.84 4.78 15.49
CA ASP A 78 2.03 5.65 16.36
C ASP A 78 0.60 5.79 15.80
N ILE A 79 0.45 5.95 14.50
CA ILE A 79 -0.86 6.00 13.83
C ILE A 79 -1.61 4.66 13.98
N GLN A 80 -0.94 3.52 13.78
CA GLN A 80 -1.55 2.21 14.00
C GLN A 80 -2.04 2.06 15.43
N ASN A 81 -1.25 2.49 16.42
CA ASN A 81 -1.60 2.47 17.83
C ASN A 81 -2.79 3.39 18.16
N GLU A 82 -2.84 4.60 17.58
CA GLU A 82 -3.97 5.52 17.72
C GLU A 82 -5.26 4.89 17.16
N ILE A 83 -5.21 4.26 15.98
CA ILE A 83 -6.37 3.54 15.41
C ILE A 83 -6.74 2.34 16.30
N ASN A 84 -5.75 1.58 16.77
CA ASN A 84 -5.99 0.45 17.66
C ASN A 84 -6.73 0.88 18.94
N ALA A 85 -6.38 2.02 19.52
CA ALA A 85 -7.01 2.56 20.73
C ALA A 85 -8.49 2.96 20.50
N LEU A 86 -8.90 3.30 19.28
CA LEU A 86 -10.29 3.60 18.95
C LEU A 86 -11.17 2.35 18.82
N ILE A 87 -10.57 1.21 18.48
CA ILE A 87 -11.27 -0.06 18.19
C ILE A 87 -10.53 -1.26 18.83
N PRO A 88 -10.21 -1.24 20.15
CA PRO A 88 -9.24 -2.18 20.75
C PRO A 88 -9.65 -3.65 20.61
N GLU A 89 -10.92 -3.97 20.82
CA GLU A 89 -11.44 -5.34 20.82
C GLU A 89 -11.88 -5.84 19.43
N LYS A 90 -11.73 -5.01 18.39
CA LYS A 90 -12.19 -5.34 17.04
C LYS A 90 -11.17 -6.13 16.25
N LEU A 91 -11.65 -7.05 15.39
CA LEU A 91 -10.80 -7.86 14.54
C LEU A 91 -10.11 -6.98 13.50
N LYS A 92 -8.79 -6.95 13.56
CA LYS A 92 -7.96 -6.13 12.66
C LYS A 92 -6.55 -6.70 12.55
N TYR A 93 -5.86 -6.31 11.52
CA TYR A 93 -4.46 -6.62 11.31
C TYR A 93 -3.68 -5.33 11.05
N PHE A 94 -2.54 -5.16 11.67
CA PHE A 94 -1.59 -4.09 11.36
C PHE A 94 -0.32 -4.66 10.76
N VAL A 95 0.16 -3.98 9.70
CA VAL A 95 1.42 -4.34 9.03
C VAL A 95 2.58 -4.08 9.99
N LYS A 96 3.48 -5.03 10.14
CA LYS A 96 4.66 -4.91 10.99
C LYS A 96 5.57 -3.78 10.49
N PRO A 97 6.25 -3.05 11.37
CA PRO A 97 7.11 -1.92 10.98
C PRO A 97 8.15 -2.29 9.92
N GLU A 98 8.76 -3.45 10.01
CA GLU A 98 9.76 -3.96 9.08
C GLU A 98 9.18 -4.35 7.69
N ASN A 99 7.86 -4.43 7.58
CA ASN A 99 7.14 -4.78 6.36
C ASN A 99 6.44 -3.58 5.72
N LEU A 100 6.46 -2.41 6.37
CA LEU A 100 5.94 -1.18 5.79
C LEU A 100 6.75 -0.84 4.53
N GLY A 101 6.07 -0.64 3.43
CA GLY A 101 6.73 -0.39 2.13
C GLY A 101 5.82 0.28 1.13
N LEU A 102 6.41 0.66 0.01
CA LEU A 102 5.79 1.32 -1.11
C LEU A 102 5.87 0.41 -2.34
N GLU A 103 4.74 -0.07 -2.83
CA GLU A 103 4.66 -0.89 -4.03
C GLU A 103 4.67 0.00 -5.28
N HIS A 104 5.66 -0.19 -6.13
CA HIS A 104 5.73 0.48 -7.43
C HIS A 104 4.84 -0.20 -8.45
N CYS A 105 5.01 -1.51 -8.64
CA CYS A 105 4.15 -2.31 -9.51
C CYS A 105 4.21 -3.79 -9.14
N VAL A 106 3.16 -4.51 -9.53
CA VAL A 106 3.08 -5.97 -9.43
C VAL A 106 3.27 -6.56 -10.81
N PHE A 107 4.15 -7.55 -10.92
CA PHE A 107 4.42 -8.29 -12.16
C PHE A 107 3.62 -9.59 -12.26
N LYS A 108 3.18 -10.13 -11.12
CA LYS A 108 2.39 -11.36 -11.04
C LYS A 108 1.52 -11.36 -9.80
N TRP A 109 0.22 -11.52 -9.96
CA TRP A 109 -0.72 -11.79 -8.86
C TRP A 109 -0.82 -13.28 -8.54
N PRO A 110 -1.38 -13.70 -7.38
CA PRO A 110 -1.33 -15.08 -6.88
C PRO A 110 -1.76 -16.15 -7.88
N ASN A 111 -2.80 -15.90 -8.67
CA ASN A 111 -3.40 -16.88 -9.58
C ASN A 111 -2.84 -16.83 -11.00
N GLU A 112 -1.83 -16.01 -11.26
CA GLU A 112 -1.22 -15.88 -12.57
C GLU A 112 -0.04 -16.83 -12.73
N LYS A 113 0.24 -17.25 -13.97
CA LYS A 113 1.38 -18.12 -14.27
C LYS A 113 2.68 -17.33 -14.29
N TRP A 114 3.72 -17.87 -13.66
CA TRP A 114 5.06 -17.32 -13.66
C TRP A 114 6.07 -18.38 -14.07
N ASN A 115 7.15 -17.95 -14.72
CA ASN A 115 8.24 -18.83 -15.13
C ASN A 115 9.54 -18.03 -15.25
N SER A 116 10.65 -18.74 -15.42
CA SER A 116 12.00 -18.16 -15.54
C SER A 116 12.15 -17.21 -16.74
N LYS A 117 11.39 -17.41 -17.83
CA LYS A 117 11.42 -16.51 -19.00
C LYS A 117 10.84 -15.14 -18.62
N LYS A 118 9.69 -15.08 -17.94
CA LYS A 118 9.07 -13.85 -17.45
C LYS A 118 9.98 -13.13 -16.47
N GLU A 119 10.57 -13.86 -15.51
CA GLU A 119 11.50 -13.29 -14.55
C GLU A 119 12.72 -12.69 -15.23
N LYS A 120 13.29 -13.37 -16.23
CA LYS A 120 14.40 -12.84 -17.03
C LYS A 120 14.01 -11.58 -17.80
N GLN A 121 12.79 -11.51 -18.36
CA GLN A 121 12.30 -10.32 -19.05
C GLN A 121 12.19 -9.14 -18.07
N VAL A 122 11.62 -9.32 -16.87
CA VAL A 122 11.57 -8.28 -15.85
C VAL A 122 12.97 -7.83 -15.47
N ASN A 123 13.91 -8.76 -15.20
CA ASN A 123 15.29 -8.42 -14.84
C ASN A 123 16.00 -7.63 -15.93
N ASN A 124 15.78 -7.95 -17.22
CA ASN A 124 16.34 -7.20 -18.34
C ASN A 124 15.79 -5.75 -18.37
N LEU A 125 14.47 -5.58 -18.16
CA LEU A 125 13.87 -4.25 -18.13
C LEU A 125 14.30 -3.43 -16.92
N LEU A 126 14.57 -4.06 -15.76
CA LEU A 126 15.16 -3.40 -14.60
C LEU A 126 16.57 -2.86 -14.89
N ASN A 127 17.32 -3.46 -15.85
CA ASN A 127 18.61 -2.93 -16.30
C ASN A 127 18.47 -1.72 -17.24
N ILE A 128 17.40 -1.67 -18.02
CA ILE A 128 17.22 -0.69 -19.10
C ILE A 128 16.52 0.57 -18.57
N TYR A 129 15.57 0.42 -17.62
CA TYR A 129 14.85 1.55 -17.09
C TYR A 129 15.79 2.51 -16.35
N PRO A 130 15.80 3.82 -16.70
CA PRO A 130 16.64 4.81 -16.03
C PRO A 130 16.00 5.20 -14.69
N PHE A 131 16.21 4.37 -13.67
CA PHE A 131 15.71 4.68 -12.34
C PHE A 131 16.35 5.98 -11.83
N GLU A 132 15.51 6.81 -11.22
CA GLU A 132 15.92 8.06 -10.58
C GLU A 132 15.40 8.08 -9.15
N SER A 133 16.20 8.61 -8.24
CA SER A 133 15.74 8.89 -6.89
C SER A 133 14.64 9.95 -6.91
N PHE A 134 13.66 9.82 -6.04
CA PHE A 134 12.58 10.80 -5.93
C PHE A 134 12.13 11.04 -4.51
N LYS A 135 11.61 12.24 -4.27
CA LYS A 135 11.06 12.60 -2.98
C LYS A 135 9.64 12.08 -2.85
N LEU A 136 9.40 11.32 -1.78
CA LEU A 136 8.07 10.89 -1.35
C LEU A 136 7.65 11.70 -0.12
N GLU A 137 6.53 12.40 -0.20
CA GLU A 137 5.88 13.03 0.95
C GLU A 137 4.75 12.14 1.44
N ILE A 138 4.74 11.79 2.72
CA ILE A 138 3.68 11.01 3.36
C ILE A 138 2.78 12.00 4.08
N ILE A 139 1.56 12.19 3.58
CA ILE A 139 0.63 13.21 4.06
C ILE A 139 -0.77 12.62 4.23
N GLY A 140 -1.19 12.52 5.48
CA GLY A 140 -2.50 12.01 5.84
C GLY A 140 -2.64 10.50 5.74
N ILE A 141 -3.70 10.02 6.34
CA ILE A 141 -4.13 8.62 6.35
C ILE A 141 -5.51 8.51 5.74
N GLN A 142 -5.86 7.32 5.33
CA GLN A 142 -7.14 7.02 4.72
C GLN A 142 -7.58 5.61 5.07
N ILE A 143 -8.88 5.40 5.13
CA ILE A 143 -9.50 4.08 5.25
C ILE A 143 -10.47 3.91 4.08
N HIS A 144 -10.48 2.74 3.50
CA HIS A 144 -11.40 2.37 2.43
C HIS A 144 -12.55 1.51 2.96
N SER A 145 -13.63 1.42 2.22
CA SER A 145 -14.80 0.62 2.60
C SER A 145 -14.50 -0.88 2.74
N ASP A 146 -13.45 -1.36 2.08
CA ASP A 146 -12.93 -2.73 2.24
C ASP A 146 -12.12 -2.95 3.53
N GLY A 147 -12.05 -1.95 4.41
CA GLY A 147 -11.30 -1.98 5.66
C GLY A 147 -9.80 -1.69 5.52
N CYS A 148 -9.29 -1.44 4.31
CA CYS A 148 -7.88 -1.10 4.10
C CYS A 148 -7.51 0.23 4.72
N VAL A 149 -6.49 0.24 5.57
CA VAL A 149 -5.91 1.45 6.20
C VAL A 149 -4.58 1.76 5.54
N ILE A 150 -4.43 2.98 5.03
CA ILE A 150 -3.22 3.41 4.32
C ILE A 150 -2.69 4.75 4.81
N ALA A 151 -1.39 4.97 4.71
CA ALA A 151 -0.79 6.29 4.69
C ALA A 151 -0.66 6.76 3.23
N LYS A 152 -1.08 8.01 2.96
CA LYS A 152 -1.09 8.56 1.60
C LYS A 152 0.31 9.07 1.24
N GLY A 153 0.86 8.59 0.13
CA GLY A 153 2.12 9.05 -0.43
C GLY A 153 1.91 10.00 -1.61
N TYR A 154 2.73 11.01 -1.69
CA TYR A 154 2.71 12.00 -2.77
C TYR A 154 4.09 12.05 -3.44
N ASP A 155 4.16 11.43 -4.60
CA ASP A 155 5.27 11.50 -5.55
C ASP A 155 4.99 12.60 -6.59
N LYS A 156 5.45 13.81 -6.31
CA LYS A 156 5.21 14.99 -7.17
C LYS A 156 5.82 14.87 -8.57
N ALA A 157 6.80 14.01 -8.73
CA ALA A 157 7.46 13.75 -10.02
C ALA A 157 6.73 12.68 -10.83
N LEU A 158 5.71 12.02 -10.24
CA LEU A 158 4.98 10.88 -10.81
C LEU A 158 5.90 9.73 -11.26
N GLN A 159 7.02 9.52 -10.55
CA GLN A 159 7.96 8.44 -10.89
C GLN A 159 7.31 7.06 -10.82
N MET A 160 6.43 6.83 -9.85
CA MET A 160 5.70 5.57 -9.78
C MET A 160 4.79 5.34 -10.99
N LYS A 161 4.14 6.41 -11.49
CA LYS A 161 3.34 6.33 -12.72
C LYS A 161 4.21 6.05 -13.95
N LYS A 162 5.40 6.67 -14.03
CA LYS A 162 6.36 6.44 -15.11
C LYS A 162 6.89 5.01 -15.10
N ILE A 163 7.26 4.49 -13.92
CA ILE A 163 7.71 3.09 -13.73
C ILE A 163 6.63 2.12 -14.21
N ARG A 164 5.39 2.26 -13.75
CA ARG A 164 4.27 1.42 -14.15
C ARG A 164 4.01 1.48 -15.66
N GLY A 165 4.03 2.69 -16.23
CA GLY A 165 3.86 2.91 -17.68
C GLY A 165 4.95 2.23 -18.50
N PHE A 166 6.20 2.31 -18.07
CA PHE A 166 7.30 1.65 -18.74
C PHE A 166 7.12 0.12 -18.77
N PHE A 167 6.87 -0.50 -17.62
CA PHE A 167 6.68 -1.97 -17.57
C PHE A 167 5.43 -2.41 -18.32
N LYS A 168 4.34 -1.66 -18.23
CA LYS A 168 3.11 -1.94 -18.99
C LYS A 168 3.34 -1.94 -20.49
N ASN A 169 4.17 -1.04 -21.01
CA ASN A 169 4.44 -0.92 -22.44
C ASN A 169 5.46 -1.94 -22.97
N ASN A 170 6.21 -2.61 -22.06
CA ASN A 170 7.30 -3.50 -22.45
C ASN A 170 7.10 -4.96 -22.03
N LEU A 171 6.03 -5.28 -21.29
CA LEU A 171 5.69 -6.65 -20.85
C LEU A 171 4.25 -6.97 -21.30
N ASP A 172 4.11 -7.98 -22.14
CA ASP A 172 2.83 -8.50 -22.64
C ASP A 172 1.98 -9.19 -21.56
N PHE A 173 2.62 -9.60 -20.46
CA PHE A 173 1.99 -10.24 -19.30
C PHE A 173 1.83 -9.30 -18.10
N PHE A 174 2.07 -8.00 -18.26
CA PHE A 174 1.94 -7.06 -17.15
C PHE A 174 0.49 -6.97 -16.67
N PRO A 175 0.20 -7.24 -15.38
CA PRO A 175 -1.16 -7.27 -14.88
C PRO A 175 -1.87 -5.91 -15.04
N GLU A 176 -3.11 -5.93 -15.50
CA GLU A 176 -3.92 -4.71 -15.61
C GLU A 176 -4.23 -4.08 -14.25
N LYS A 177 -4.44 -4.93 -13.23
CA LYS A 177 -4.71 -4.47 -11.87
C LYS A 177 -3.44 -3.92 -11.23
N GLN A 178 -3.32 -2.60 -11.21
CA GLN A 178 -2.27 -1.85 -10.56
C GLN A 178 -2.87 -0.75 -9.68
N SER A 179 -2.13 -0.35 -8.64
CA SER A 179 -2.50 0.83 -7.86
C SER A 179 -2.30 2.11 -8.69
N ASN A 180 -3.17 3.12 -8.51
CA ASN A 180 -3.03 4.43 -9.17
C ASN A 180 -2.29 5.47 -8.33
N TRP A 181 -1.89 5.12 -7.11
CA TRP A 181 -1.28 6.03 -6.13
C TRP A 181 -0.03 5.43 -5.47
N SER A 182 0.62 6.25 -4.64
CA SER A 182 1.82 5.92 -3.89
C SER A 182 1.46 5.75 -2.41
N HIS A 183 0.90 4.61 -2.01
CA HIS A 183 0.45 4.42 -0.63
C HIS A 183 1.31 3.41 0.13
N ILE A 184 1.29 3.55 1.45
CA ILE A 184 1.90 2.59 2.38
C ILE A 184 0.77 1.89 3.12
N PRO A 185 0.56 0.59 2.94
CA PRO A 185 -0.43 -0.17 3.70
C PRO A 185 -0.07 -0.16 5.18
N LEU A 186 -1.02 0.26 6.04
CA LEU A 186 -0.86 0.23 7.50
C LEU A 186 -1.56 -0.97 8.13
N GLY A 187 -2.63 -1.46 7.51
CA GLY A 187 -3.38 -2.59 8.04
C GLY A 187 -4.76 -2.76 7.43
N ARG A 188 -5.57 -3.57 8.09
CA ARG A 188 -6.95 -3.85 7.70
C ARG A 188 -7.85 -4.01 8.91
N ILE A 189 -9.05 -3.45 8.82
CA ILE A 189 -10.17 -3.70 9.73
C ILE A 189 -11.00 -4.80 9.08
N LEU A 190 -11.34 -5.85 9.83
CA LEU A 190 -11.82 -7.11 9.28
C LEU A 190 -13.24 -7.49 9.74
N GLU A 191 -13.90 -6.57 10.47
CA GLU A 191 -15.29 -6.74 10.89
C GLU A 191 -15.99 -5.39 11.05
N PRO A 192 -17.33 -5.34 11.08
CA PRO A 192 -18.08 -4.15 11.48
C PRO A 192 -17.74 -3.74 12.90
N ILE A 193 -17.60 -2.44 13.13
CA ILE A 193 -17.17 -1.89 14.42
C ILE A 193 -18.29 -1.20 15.20
N GLY A 194 -19.44 -1.00 14.59
CA GLY A 194 -20.59 -0.30 15.12
C GLY A 194 -20.53 1.20 14.90
N GLU A 195 -21.69 1.82 14.68
CA GLU A 195 -21.85 3.22 14.28
C GLU A 195 -21.05 4.19 15.15
N LYS A 196 -21.11 4.03 16.47
CA LYS A 196 -20.38 4.91 17.41
C LYS A 196 -18.87 4.89 17.17
N LYS A 197 -18.26 3.72 17.05
CA LYS A 197 -16.82 3.56 16.80
C LYS A 197 -16.45 4.00 15.39
N TYR A 198 -17.31 3.72 14.44
CA TYR A 198 -17.13 4.14 13.06
C TYR A 198 -17.12 5.68 12.95
N SER A 199 -18.03 6.36 13.63
CA SER A 199 -18.04 7.82 13.72
C SER A 199 -16.77 8.40 14.37
N LEU A 200 -16.26 7.76 15.45
CA LEU A 200 -14.98 8.16 16.06
C LEU A 200 -13.82 7.98 15.07
N LEU A 201 -13.82 6.89 14.33
CA LEU A 201 -12.80 6.60 13.34
C LEU A 201 -12.86 7.59 12.16
N LYS A 202 -14.06 7.93 11.65
CA LYS A 202 -14.26 8.99 10.64
C LYS A 202 -13.67 10.32 11.12
N ASN A 203 -14.02 10.74 12.32
CA ASN A 203 -13.55 12.00 12.91
C ASN A 203 -12.01 12.00 13.06
N TYR A 204 -11.42 10.87 13.42
CA TYR A 204 -9.97 10.72 13.49
C TYR A 204 -9.33 10.87 12.11
N ILE A 205 -9.86 10.22 11.08
CA ILE A 205 -9.38 10.32 9.70
C ILE A 205 -9.48 11.76 9.19
N ILE A 206 -10.60 12.45 9.41
CA ILE A 206 -10.78 13.84 9.02
C ILE A 206 -9.70 14.74 9.65
N LYS A 207 -9.42 14.57 10.95
CA LYS A 207 -8.38 15.33 11.65
C LYS A 207 -6.96 15.04 11.12
N LYS A 208 -6.71 13.84 10.61
CA LYS A 208 -5.39 13.39 10.13
C LYS A 208 -5.23 13.49 8.62
N GLN A 209 -6.27 13.82 7.84
CA GLN A 209 -6.25 13.75 6.37
C GLN A 209 -5.17 14.58 5.68
N ASN A 210 -4.72 15.68 6.32
CA ASN A 210 -3.68 16.58 5.80
C ASN A 210 -2.43 16.63 6.70
N LEU A 211 -2.32 15.73 7.69
CA LEU A 211 -1.19 15.69 8.59
C LEU A 211 0.07 15.29 7.80
N LYS A 212 1.10 16.12 7.84
CA LYS A 212 2.42 15.74 7.31
C LYS A 212 3.05 14.72 8.27
N ILE A 213 3.07 13.46 7.84
CA ILE A 213 3.61 12.34 8.61
C ILE A 213 5.12 12.30 8.47
N ALA A 214 5.62 12.26 7.23
CA ALA A 214 7.04 12.17 6.95
C ALA A 214 7.38 12.70 5.55
N SER A 215 8.68 12.78 5.27
CA SER A 215 9.24 12.97 3.93
C SER A 215 10.51 12.14 3.83
N THR A 216 10.66 11.40 2.73
CA THR A 216 11.84 10.57 2.47
C THR A 216 12.24 10.66 1.01
N THR A 217 13.47 10.26 0.70
CA THR A 217 13.94 10.08 -0.66
C THR A 217 14.00 8.59 -0.97
N ILE A 218 13.27 8.16 -1.98
CA ILE A 218 13.34 6.81 -2.50
C ILE A 218 14.59 6.70 -3.35
N LYS A 219 15.46 5.76 -3.02
CA LYS A 219 16.77 5.53 -3.66
C LYS A 219 16.97 4.08 -4.09
N ASP A 220 16.18 3.16 -3.55
CA ASP A 220 16.30 1.74 -3.82
C ASP A 220 14.99 1.18 -4.35
N PHE A 221 15.12 0.25 -5.26
CA PHE A 221 14.01 -0.46 -5.86
C PHE A 221 14.29 -1.95 -5.72
N LYS A 222 13.42 -2.65 -5.00
CA LYS A 222 13.59 -4.06 -4.66
C LYS A 222 12.63 -4.91 -5.46
N PHE A 223 13.15 -5.75 -6.34
CA PHE A 223 12.37 -6.80 -6.97
C PHE A 223 12.31 -7.98 -6.02
N ILE A 224 11.11 -8.35 -5.63
CA ILE A 224 10.86 -9.36 -4.61
C ILE A 224 9.91 -10.46 -5.09
N PHE A 225 10.03 -11.61 -4.47
CA PHE A 225 9.03 -12.65 -4.43
C PHE A 225 8.38 -12.66 -3.04
N GLU A 226 7.14 -12.18 -2.97
CA GLU A 226 6.32 -12.20 -1.76
C GLU A 226 5.61 -13.54 -1.65
N LYS A 227 5.81 -14.23 -0.52
CA LYS A 227 5.28 -15.57 -0.22
C LYS A 227 4.13 -15.55 0.77
N ARG A 228 3.87 -14.39 1.36
CA ARG A 228 2.79 -14.13 2.29
C ARG A 228 2.42 -12.66 2.26
N TRP A 229 1.10 -12.34 2.21
CA TRP A 229 0.61 -10.97 2.20
C TRP A 229 1.30 -10.08 3.25
N TYR A 230 1.42 -8.80 2.93
CA TYR A 230 2.08 -7.78 3.76
C TYR A 230 3.55 -8.05 4.03
N MET A 231 4.23 -8.69 3.08
CA MET A 231 5.67 -8.97 3.18
C MET A 231 6.06 -9.82 4.39
N GLU A 232 5.09 -10.52 5.03
CA GLU A 232 5.33 -11.38 6.19
C GLU A 232 6.32 -12.50 5.90
N ASP A 233 6.37 -12.96 4.66
CA ASP A 233 7.39 -13.87 4.13
C ASP A 233 7.73 -13.45 2.71
N ARG A 234 9.00 -13.15 2.45
CA ARG A 234 9.49 -12.68 1.16
C ARG A 234 10.92 -13.12 0.89
N SER A 235 11.26 -13.22 -0.38
CA SER A 235 12.64 -13.35 -0.87
C SER A 235 12.99 -12.14 -1.72
N LEU A 236 14.15 -11.56 -1.47
CA LEU A 236 14.72 -10.53 -2.33
C LEU A 236 15.33 -11.21 -3.56
N ILE A 237 14.91 -10.81 -4.77
CA ILE A 237 15.48 -11.28 -6.02
C ILE A 237 16.59 -10.34 -6.46
N ARG A 238 16.32 -9.03 -6.39
CA ARG A 238 17.26 -8.01 -6.86
C ARG A 238 17.04 -6.66 -6.19
N ILE A 239 18.13 -5.90 -6.05
CA ILE A 239 18.10 -4.47 -5.70
C ILE A 239 18.63 -3.66 -6.90
N VAL A 240 17.96 -2.55 -7.20
CA VAL A 240 18.45 -1.49 -8.08
C VAL A 240 18.62 -0.24 -7.20
N GLU A 241 19.85 0.21 -7.06
CA GLU A 241 20.20 1.43 -6.31
C GLU A 241 20.44 2.59 -7.27
N VAL A 242 20.11 3.84 -6.82
CA VAL A 242 20.19 5.07 -7.62
C VAL A 242 20.88 6.17 -6.82
#